data_1f6b939c671468355d23f2a704b2c1a7
#
_entry.id   1f6b939c671468355d23f2a704b2c1a7
#
_cell.length_a   1.000
_cell.length_b   1.000
_cell.length_c   1.000
_cell.angle_alpha   90.00
_cell.angle_beta   90.00
_cell.angle_gamma   90.00
#
_symmetry.space_group_name_H-M   'P 1'
#
loop_
_entity.id
_entity.type
_entity.pdbx_description
1 polymer ?
#
loop_
_entity_poly.entity_id
_entity_poly.type
_entity_poly.pdbx_seq_one_letter_code
_entity_poly.pdbx_strand_id
1 'polypeptide(L)'
;FYVEHWEIMREENIGYLLWGKVGTGKSYFAGCIANALMEQEVAVRMTNFSAILNDLTASFEGRNEYSERLCRFPLLIIDDFGMERGTEYGLEQVYNVIDSRYRSRKPLIVTTNLTLDSLQNPLDTVHARIYDRLLEMCAPILFTGENFRRETAQAKLNRLKELMK
;
A
#
# COMPACT_ATOMS: atom_id res chain seq x y z
N PHE A 1 17.36 -3.66 5.18
CA PHE A 1 17.43 -2.37 5.88
C PHE A 1 16.16 -2.09 6.70
N TYR A 2 14.93 -2.02 6.11
CA TYR A 2 13.69 -1.70 6.84
C TYR A 2 13.42 -2.66 8.01
N VAL A 3 13.56 -3.95 7.77
CA VAL A 3 13.34 -5.01 8.75
C VAL A 3 14.43 -5.02 9.83
N GLU A 4 15.68 -4.83 9.44
CA GLU A 4 16.83 -4.77 10.36
C GLU A 4 16.75 -3.56 11.30
N HIS A 5 16.10 -2.46 10.85
CA HIS A 5 15.96 -1.22 11.62
C HIS A 5 14.51 -0.99 12.07
N TRP A 6 13.73 -2.05 12.17
CA TRP A 6 12.29 -1.96 12.45
C TRP A 6 11.94 -1.09 13.67
N GLU A 7 12.67 -1.22 14.77
CA GLU A 7 12.39 -0.44 15.97
C GLU A 7 12.53 1.07 15.72
N ILE A 8 13.53 1.51 14.98
CA ILE A 8 13.73 2.90 14.60
C ILE A 8 12.60 3.35 13.66
N MET A 9 12.26 2.53 12.64
CA MET A 9 11.17 2.84 11.71
C MET A 9 9.85 3.02 12.45
N ARG A 10 9.60 2.19 13.46
CA ARG A 10 8.40 2.23 14.28
C ARG A 10 8.38 3.47 15.18
N GLU A 11 9.47 3.77 15.88
CA GLU A 11 9.57 4.89 16.81
C GLU A 11 9.49 6.25 16.11
N GLU A 12 10.14 6.37 14.96
CA GLU A 12 10.17 7.60 14.16
C GLU A 12 8.99 7.69 13.18
N ASN A 13 8.09 6.69 13.15
CA ASN A 13 6.94 6.61 12.22
C ASN A 13 7.35 6.70 10.74
N ILE A 14 8.41 6.02 10.34
CA ILE A 14 8.91 6.01 8.97
C ILE A 14 8.26 4.88 8.18
N GLY A 15 7.43 5.23 7.22
CA GLY A 15 6.85 4.32 6.24
C GLY A 15 7.55 4.41 4.88
N TYR A 16 7.08 3.60 3.92
CA TYR A 16 7.53 3.63 2.53
C TYR A 16 6.37 3.88 1.57
N LEU A 17 6.57 4.78 0.62
CA LEU A 17 5.72 4.96 -0.55
C LEU A 17 6.44 4.35 -1.76
N LEU A 18 6.09 3.09 -2.08
CA LEU A 18 6.66 2.35 -3.20
C LEU A 18 5.91 2.72 -4.48
N TRP A 19 6.51 3.53 -5.33
CA TRP A 19 5.86 4.05 -6.53
C TRP A 19 6.61 3.66 -7.81
N GLY A 20 5.92 3.69 -8.95
CA GLY A 20 6.51 3.37 -10.25
C GLY A 20 5.59 2.51 -11.12
N LYS A 21 6.07 2.13 -12.30
CA LYS A 21 5.29 1.42 -13.32
C LYS A 21 4.73 0.08 -12.81
N VAL A 22 3.66 -0.37 -13.47
CA VAL A 22 3.04 -1.68 -13.21
C VAL A 22 4.04 -2.82 -13.49
N GLY A 23 4.04 -3.83 -12.61
CA GLY A 23 4.83 -5.05 -12.81
C GLY A 23 6.29 -4.96 -12.36
N THR A 24 6.73 -3.85 -11.74
CA THR A 24 8.10 -3.65 -11.26
C THR A 24 8.42 -4.30 -9.91
N GLY A 25 7.48 -5.02 -9.28
CA GLY A 25 7.72 -5.77 -8.04
C GLY A 25 7.36 -5.07 -6.74
N LYS A 26 6.70 -3.89 -6.76
CA LYS A 26 6.33 -3.13 -5.56
C LYS A 26 5.57 -3.95 -4.51
N SER A 27 4.46 -4.58 -4.92
CA SER A 27 3.62 -5.41 -4.03
C SER A 27 4.39 -6.63 -3.51
N TYR A 28 5.24 -7.22 -4.35
CA TYR A 28 6.11 -8.34 -3.94
C TYR A 28 7.10 -7.90 -2.86
N PHE A 29 7.76 -6.77 -3.06
CA PHE A 29 8.70 -6.21 -2.09
C PHE A 29 8.01 -5.87 -0.75
N ALA A 30 6.83 -5.25 -0.80
CA ALA A 30 6.02 -4.99 0.39
C ALA A 30 5.66 -6.27 1.13
N GLY A 31 5.28 -7.34 0.40
CA GLY A 31 5.02 -8.66 0.96
C GLY A 31 6.26 -9.31 1.60
N CYS A 32 7.45 -9.13 1.01
CA CYS A 32 8.70 -9.60 1.62
C CYS A 32 8.99 -8.92 2.96
N ILE A 33 8.77 -7.60 3.05
CA ILE A 33 8.89 -6.88 4.33
C ILE A 33 7.89 -7.43 5.35
N ALA A 34 6.62 -7.63 4.94
CA ALA A 34 5.59 -8.16 5.82
C ALA A 34 5.99 -9.53 6.39
N ASN A 35 6.40 -10.47 5.53
CA ASN A 35 6.81 -11.81 5.94
C ASN A 35 8.01 -11.78 6.89
N ALA A 36 9.04 -11.01 6.56
CA ALA A 36 10.23 -10.93 7.37
C ALA A 36 9.97 -10.30 8.77
N LEU A 37 9.06 -9.34 8.88
CA LEU A 37 8.64 -8.79 10.17
C LEU A 37 7.76 -9.77 10.95
N MET A 38 6.87 -10.53 10.28
CA MET A 38 6.08 -11.58 10.95
C MET A 38 6.96 -12.70 11.49
N GLU A 39 8.06 -13.06 10.83
CA GLU A 39 9.06 -13.98 11.36
C GLU A 39 9.74 -13.45 12.64
N GLN A 40 9.74 -12.13 12.85
CA GLN A 40 10.17 -11.46 14.08
C GLN A 40 9.01 -11.18 15.06
N GLU A 41 7.89 -11.90 14.93
CA GLU A 41 6.70 -11.77 15.76
C GLU A 41 6.02 -10.38 15.72
N VAL A 42 6.33 -9.55 14.71
CA VAL A 42 5.65 -8.27 14.49
C VAL A 42 4.35 -8.50 13.73
N ALA A 43 3.21 -8.07 14.30
CA ALA A 43 1.92 -8.17 13.64
C ALA A 43 1.82 -7.17 12.47
N VAL A 44 1.66 -7.69 11.25
CA VAL A 44 1.51 -6.89 10.03
C VAL A 44 0.15 -7.13 9.39
N ARG A 45 -0.50 -6.08 8.92
CA ARG A 45 -1.70 -6.18 8.08
C ARG A 45 -1.40 -5.66 6.69
N MET A 46 -1.53 -6.52 5.69
CA MET A 46 -1.50 -6.13 4.27
C MET A 46 -2.91 -6.22 3.69
N THR A 47 -3.36 -5.15 3.03
CA THR A 47 -4.69 -5.01 2.45
C THR A 47 -4.66 -4.02 1.28
N ASN A 48 -5.81 -3.77 0.66
CA ASN A 48 -6.02 -2.70 -0.32
C ASN A 48 -7.35 -2.01 -0.09
N PHE A 49 -7.58 -0.84 -0.71
CA PHE A 49 -8.81 -0.09 -0.47
C PHE A 49 -10.07 -0.80 -0.97
N SER A 50 -10.00 -1.61 -2.00
CA SER A 50 -11.15 -2.41 -2.46
C SER A 50 -11.59 -3.40 -1.39
N ALA A 51 -10.65 -4.07 -0.73
CA ALA A 51 -10.95 -4.97 0.40
C ALA A 51 -11.48 -4.19 1.60
N ILE A 52 -10.88 -3.06 1.95
CA ILE A 52 -11.33 -2.18 3.03
C ILE A 52 -12.78 -1.72 2.80
N LEU A 53 -13.11 -1.25 1.59
CA LEU A 53 -14.46 -0.80 1.25
C LEU A 53 -15.48 -1.95 1.29
N ASN A 54 -15.11 -3.14 0.84
CA ASN A 54 -15.96 -4.33 0.94
C ASN A 54 -16.20 -4.72 2.40
N ASP A 55 -15.17 -4.72 3.24
CA ASP A 55 -15.29 -5.02 4.67
C ASP A 55 -16.20 -4.00 5.37
N LEU A 56 -16.05 -2.71 5.06
CA LEU A 56 -16.87 -1.62 5.62
C LEU A 56 -18.34 -1.73 5.20
N THR A 57 -18.64 -2.25 4.01
CA THR A 57 -20.02 -2.44 3.54
C THR A 57 -20.65 -3.72 4.09
N ALA A 58 -19.87 -4.75 4.35
CA ALA A 58 -20.31 -6.04 4.88
C ALA A 58 -20.40 -6.09 6.41
N SER A 59 -19.71 -5.18 7.10
CA SER A 59 -19.63 -5.16 8.56
C SER A 59 -20.77 -4.37 9.18
N PHE A 60 -21.38 -4.94 10.26
CA PHE A 60 -22.27 -4.21 11.17
C PHE A 60 -21.50 -3.33 12.15
N GLU A 61 -20.17 -3.38 12.15
CA GLU A 61 -19.31 -2.53 12.97
C GLU A 61 -19.36 -1.08 12.48
N GLY A 62 -19.26 -0.13 13.40
CA GLY A 62 -19.14 1.28 13.07
C GLY A 62 -17.87 1.54 12.24
N ARG A 63 -17.94 2.45 11.27
CA ARG A 63 -16.82 2.80 10.36
C ARG A 63 -15.54 3.20 11.14
N ASN A 64 -15.71 3.87 12.26
CA ASN A 64 -14.61 4.29 13.12
C ASN A 64 -13.91 3.10 13.78
N GLU A 65 -14.67 2.09 14.25
CA GLU A 65 -14.11 0.87 14.86
C GLU A 65 -13.26 0.08 13.86
N TYR A 66 -13.69 -0.01 12.60
CA TYR A 66 -12.92 -0.68 11.55
C TYR A 66 -11.58 0.03 11.29
N SER A 67 -11.59 1.35 11.13
CA SER A 67 -10.37 2.15 10.93
C SER A 67 -9.43 2.05 12.13
N GLU A 68 -9.95 2.10 13.36
CA GLU A 68 -9.17 1.90 14.57
C GLU A 68 -8.56 0.50 14.65
N ARG A 69 -9.30 -0.55 14.24
CA ARG A 69 -8.80 -1.92 14.20
C ARG A 69 -7.63 -2.06 13.22
N LEU A 70 -7.71 -1.45 12.03
CA LEU A 70 -6.58 -1.40 11.10
C LEU A 70 -5.37 -0.68 11.71
N CYS A 71 -5.61 0.39 12.46
CA CYS A 71 -4.56 1.17 13.10
C CYS A 71 -3.93 0.49 14.34
N ARG A 72 -4.49 -0.64 14.83
CA ARG A 72 -3.86 -1.42 15.91
C ARG A 72 -2.59 -2.14 15.46
N PHE A 73 -2.50 -2.54 14.20
CA PHE A 73 -1.33 -3.23 13.69
C PHE A 73 -0.09 -2.34 13.75
N PRO A 74 1.05 -2.84 14.26
CA PRO A 74 2.33 -2.13 14.23
C PRO A 74 2.67 -1.62 12.85
N LEU A 75 2.58 -2.47 11.82
CA LEU A 75 2.72 -2.09 10.42
C LEU A 75 1.42 -2.34 9.65
N LEU A 76 0.97 -1.34 8.90
CA LEU A 76 -0.08 -1.46 7.91
C LEU A 76 0.53 -1.32 6.51
N ILE A 77 0.13 -2.19 5.59
CA ILE A 77 0.53 -2.14 4.19
C ILE A 77 -0.74 -1.99 3.35
N ILE A 78 -0.81 -0.92 2.55
CA ILE A 78 -1.89 -0.67 1.60
C ILE A 78 -1.35 -0.85 0.19
N ASP A 79 -1.81 -1.91 -0.47
CA ASP A 79 -1.38 -2.26 -1.82
C ASP A 79 -2.29 -1.61 -2.88
N ASP A 80 -1.72 -1.27 -4.04
CA ASP A 80 -2.39 -0.69 -5.21
C ASP A 80 -3.23 0.58 -4.89
N PHE A 81 -2.66 1.49 -4.10
CA PHE A 81 -3.25 2.80 -3.80
C PHE A 81 -3.43 3.63 -5.09
N GLY A 82 -4.57 4.33 -5.18
CA GLY A 82 -4.94 5.14 -6.36
C GLY A 82 -5.75 4.35 -7.40
N MET A 83 -6.16 3.12 -7.07
CA MET A 83 -7.05 2.27 -7.89
C MET A 83 -8.48 2.21 -7.32
N GLU A 84 -8.78 3.04 -6.34
CA GLU A 84 -10.09 3.12 -5.70
C GLU A 84 -11.15 3.59 -6.70
N ARG A 85 -12.37 3.11 -6.53
CA ARG A 85 -13.51 3.64 -7.27
C ARG A 85 -13.69 5.12 -6.92
N GLY A 86 -13.66 6.01 -7.92
CA GLY A 86 -13.77 7.45 -7.76
C GLY A 86 -15.15 7.93 -7.32
N THR A 87 -15.75 7.26 -6.31
CA THR A 87 -16.99 7.67 -5.65
C THR A 87 -16.65 8.55 -4.46
N GLU A 88 -17.48 9.55 -4.16
CA GLU A 88 -17.30 10.39 -2.97
C GLU A 88 -17.19 9.57 -1.69
N TYR A 89 -18.03 8.53 -1.57
CA TYR A 89 -17.97 7.59 -0.45
C TYR A 89 -16.61 6.87 -0.34
N GLY A 90 -16.13 6.34 -1.47
CA GLY A 90 -14.83 5.65 -1.49
C GLY A 90 -13.69 6.57 -1.06
N LEU A 91 -13.67 7.79 -1.57
CA LEU A 91 -12.67 8.79 -1.26
C LEU A 91 -12.71 9.25 0.21
N GLU A 92 -13.93 9.40 0.77
CA GLU A 92 -14.12 9.68 2.20
C GLU A 92 -13.53 8.56 3.08
N GLN A 93 -13.76 7.29 2.73
CA GLN A 93 -13.22 6.15 3.48
C GLN A 93 -11.69 6.07 3.37
N VAL A 94 -11.13 6.32 2.18
CA VAL A 94 -9.67 6.45 1.98
C VAL A 94 -9.11 7.51 2.92
N TYR A 95 -9.70 8.70 2.93
CA TYR A 95 -9.29 9.78 3.82
C TYR A 95 -9.35 9.36 5.29
N ASN A 96 -10.44 8.74 5.73
CA ASN A 96 -10.63 8.33 7.12
C ASN A 96 -9.57 7.31 7.59
N VAL A 97 -9.24 6.33 6.74
CA VAL A 97 -8.21 5.32 7.04
C VAL A 97 -6.83 5.97 7.13
N ILE A 98 -6.47 6.80 6.15
CA ILE A 98 -5.16 7.48 6.12
C ILE A 98 -5.03 8.46 7.29
N ASP A 99 -6.08 9.25 7.58
CA ASP A 99 -6.09 10.19 8.71
C ASP A 99 -5.97 9.47 10.07
N SER A 100 -6.68 8.35 10.25
CA SER A 100 -6.58 7.53 11.46
C SER A 100 -5.18 6.95 11.61
N ARG A 101 -4.57 6.48 10.51
CA ARG A 101 -3.20 5.96 10.54
C ARG A 101 -2.19 7.06 10.85
N TYR A 102 -2.31 8.22 10.25
CA TYR A 102 -1.50 9.41 10.53
C TYR A 102 -1.53 9.76 12.02
N ARG A 103 -2.73 9.85 12.60
CA ARG A 103 -2.90 10.16 14.04
C ARG A 103 -2.38 9.07 14.97
N SER A 104 -2.39 7.82 14.53
CA SER A 104 -1.88 6.70 15.34
C SER A 104 -0.36 6.67 15.49
N ARG A 105 0.36 7.47 14.70
CA ARG A 105 1.83 7.51 14.63
C ARG A 105 2.46 6.12 14.50
N LYS A 106 1.92 5.32 13.57
CA LYS A 106 2.44 3.99 13.26
C LYS A 106 2.82 3.91 11.78
N PRO A 107 3.93 3.26 11.44
CA PRO A 107 4.42 3.18 10.07
C PRO A 107 3.40 2.61 9.08
N LEU A 108 3.38 3.18 7.89
CA LEU A 108 2.55 2.78 6.76
C LEU A 108 3.42 2.50 5.55
N ILE A 109 3.23 1.36 4.90
CA ILE A 109 3.79 1.11 3.57
C ILE A 109 2.65 1.18 2.56
N VAL A 110 2.87 1.93 1.49
CA VAL A 110 1.90 2.08 0.39
C VAL A 110 2.57 1.71 -0.92
N THR A 111 1.91 0.91 -1.75
CA THR A 111 2.32 0.71 -3.13
C THR A 111 1.37 1.46 -4.07
N THR A 112 1.90 2.09 -5.11
CA THR A 112 1.09 2.84 -6.06
C THR A 112 1.70 2.87 -7.47
N ASN A 113 0.85 3.02 -8.47
CA ASN A 113 1.27 3.30 -9.84
C ASN A 113 1.18 4.80 -10.19
N LEU A 114 0.69 5.63 -9.25
CA LEU A 114 0.72 7.08 -9.38
C LEU A 114 2.17 7.58 -9.44
N THR A 115 2.39 8.65 -10.19
CA THR A 115 3.71 9.28 -10.23
C THR A 115 3.91 10.17 -9.01
N LEU A 116 5.16 10.39 -8.61
CA LEU A 116 5.45 11.30 -7.49
C LEU A 116 4.94 12.71 -7.78
N ASP A 117 5.02 13.15 -9.03
CA ASP A 117 4.48 14.44 -9.48
C ASP A 117 2.96 14.53 -9.26
N SER A 118 2.20 13.48 -9.63
CA SER A 118 0.75 13.47 -9.41
C SER A 118 0.35 13.46 -7.93
N LEU A 119 1.19 12.91 -7.06
CA LEU A 119 0.99 12.94 -5.60
C LEU A 119 1.34 14.30 -4.99
N GLN A 120 2.33 15.00 -5.55
CA GLN A 120 2.74 16.32 -5.09
C GLN A 120 1.84 17.45 -5.65
N ASN A 121 1.21 17.23 -6.81
CA ASN A 121 0.38 18.21 -7.49
C ASN A 121 -1.05 17.67 -7.75
N PRO A 122 -1.84 17.37 -6.70
CA PRO A 122 -3.18 16.83 -6.85
C PRO A 122 -4.15 17.85 -7.43
N LEU A 123 -5.17 17.37 -8.16
CA LEU A 123 -6.14 18.21 -8.87
C LEU A 123 -7.21 18.82 -7.94
N ASP A 124 -7.43 18.23 -6.78
CA ASP A 124 -8.47 18.68 -5.84
C ASP A 124 -8.01 18.61 -4.38
N THR A 125 -8.78 19.28 -3.52
CA THR A 125 -8.46 19.47 -2.10
C THR A 125 -8.51 18.18 -1.28
N VAL A 126 -9.34 17.19 -1.67
CA VAL A 126 -9.48 15.94 -0.91
C VAL A 126 -8.26 15.06 -1.14
N HIS A 127 -7.87 14.90 -2.41
CA HIS A 127 -6.62 14.20 -2.75
C HIS A 127 -5.40 14.89 -2.15
N ALA A 128 -5.38 16.25 -2.16
CA ALA A 128 -4.30 17.01 -1.54
C ALA A 128 -4.11 16.64 -0.07
N ARG A 129 -5.19 16.55 0.70
CA ARG A 129 -5.11 16.18 2.13
C ARG A 129 -4.65 14.75 2.36
N ILE A 130 -5.04 13.81 1.48
CA ILE A 130 -4.62 12.41 1.57
C ILE A 130 -3.14 12.29 1.24
N TYR A 131 -2.72 12.88 0.12
CA TYR A 131 -1.36 12.75 -0.39
C TYR A 131 -0.34 13.47 0.48
N ASP A 132 -0.69 14.62 1.06
CA ASP A 132 0.13 15.36 2.01
C ASP A 132 0.50 14.49 3.22
N ARG A 133 -0.49 13.81 3.81
CA ARG A 133 -0.25 12.86 4.92
C ARG A 133 0.58 11.65 4.51
N LEU A 134 0.35 11.11 3.31
CA LEU A 134 1.14 9.98 2.80
C LEU A 134 2.60 10.37 2.61
N LEU A 135 2.86 11.55 2.03
CA LEU A 135 4.22 12.04 1.79
C LEU A 135 4.94 12.44 3.09
N GLU A 136 4.21 12.81 4.13
CA GLU A 136 4.77 13.06 5.46
C GLU A 136 5.13 11.75 6.17
N MET A 137 4.26 10.73 6.11
CA MET A 137 4.49 9.45 6.79
C MET A 137 5.45 8.50 6.05
N CYS A 138 5.56 8.64 4.73
CA CYS A 138 6.16 7.63 3.88
C CYS A 138 7.27 8.22 3.00
N ALA A 139 8.49 7.69 3.14
CA ALA A 139 9.59 8.01 2.26
C ALA A 139 9.32 7.45 0.84
N PRO A 140 9.33 8.27 -0.22
CA PRO A 140 9.07 7.80 -1.57
C PRO A 140 10.26 7.02 -2.13
N ILE A 141 9.98 5.79 -2.58
CA ILE A 141 10.95 4.89 -3.19
C ILE A 141 10.50 4.54 -4.60
N LEU A 142 11.28 4.92 -5.60
CA LEU A 142 11.00 4.64 -6.99
C LEU A 142 11.37 3.20 -7.35
N PHE A 143 10.40 2.47 -7.88
CA PHE A 143 10.61 1.16 -8.48
C PHE A 143 10.75 1.32 -10.00
N THR A 144 11.99 1.18 -10.47
CA THR A 144 12.34 1.15 -11.89
C THR A 144 12.62 -0.28 -12.31
N GLY A 145 12.38 -0.61 -13.56
CA GLY A 145 12.69 -1.92 -14.12
C GLY A 145 11.67 -2.39 -15.13
N GLU A 146 11.94 -3.57 -15.68
CA GLU A 146 11.06 -4.23 -16.63
C GLU A 146 9.84 -4.84 -15.93
N ASN A 147 8.82 -5.12 -16.70
CA ASN A 147 7.61 -5.73 -16.19
C ASN A 147 7.79 -7.25 -16.07
N PHE A 148 8.13 -7.74 -14.89
CA PHE A 148 8.32 -9.17 -14.60
C PHE A 148 7.11 -10.04 -14.97
N ARG A 149 5.89 -9.50 -14.98
CA ARG A 149 4.69 -10.24 -15.38
C ARG A 149 4.71 -10.54 -16.90
N ARG A 150 5.26 -9.63 -17.72
CA ARG A 150 5.40 -9.84 -19.17
C ARG A 150 6.44 -10.91 -19.47
N GLU A 151 7.58 -10.90 -18.79
CA GLU A 151 8.60 -11.93 -18.92
C GLU A 151 8.07 -13.30 -18.54
N THR A 152 7.38 -13.41 -17.41
CA THR A 152 6.74 -14.66 -16.96
C THR A 152 5.69 -15.15 -17.97
N ALA A 153 4.86 -14.25 -18.51
CA ALA A 153 3.86 -14.61 -19.52
C ALA A 153 4.51 -15.11 -20.81
N GLN A 154 5.59 -14.46 -21.26
CA GLN A 154 6.33 -14.88 -22.44
C GLN A 154 7.01 -16.24 -22.23
N ALA A 155 7.60 -16.48 -21.06
CA ALA A 155 8.19 -17.78 -20.72
C ALA A 155 7.15 -18.91 -20.74
N LYS A 156 5.95 -18.66 -20.18
CA LYS A 156 4.84 -19.63 -20.23
C LYS A 156 4.38 -19.91 -21.65
N LEU A 157 4.27 -18.87 -22.50
CA LEU A 157 3.90 -19.04 -23.91
C LEU A 157 4.95 -19.83 -24.67
N ASN A 158 6.23 -19.57 -24.46
CA ASN A 158 7.31 -20.34 -25.10
C ASN A 158 7.28 -21.79 -24.67
N ARG A 159 7.07 -22.05 -23.37
CA ARG A 159 6.95 -23.43 -22.86
C ARG A 159 5.76 -24.18 -23.46
N LEU A 160 4.62 -23.51 -23.60
CA LEU A 160 3.45 -24.12 -24.25
C LEU A 160 3.74 -24.49 -25.72
N LYS A 161 4.39 -23.60 -26.48
CA LYS A 161 4.79 -23.86 -27.88
C LYS A 161 5.75 -25.04 -28.03
N GLU A 162 6.64 -25.26 -27.05
CA GLU A 162 7.53 -26.43 -27.02
C GLU A 162 6.75 -27.73 -26.80
N LEU A 163 5.75 -27.71 -25.90
CA LEU A 163 4.93 -28.88 -25.60
C LEU A 163 3.93 -29.26 -26.71
N MET A 164 3.64 -28.34 -27.64
CA MET A 164 2.73 -28.54 -28.76
C MET A 164 3.45 -29.05 -30.02
N LYS A 165 4.78 -29.17 -30.00
CA LYS A 165 5.59 -29.78 -31.09
C LYS A 165 5.76 -31.27 -30.87
#